data_e0a8c19639c39cd1e76b5ef227658289
#
_entry.id   e0a8c19639c39cd1e76b5ef227658289
#
_cell.length_a   1.000
_cell.length_b   1.000
_cell.length_c   1.000
_cell.angle_alpha   90.00
_cell.angle_beta   90.00
_cell.angle_gamma   90.00
#
_symmetry.space_group_name_H-M   'P 1'
#
loop_
_entity.id
_entity.type
_entity.pdbx_description
1 polymer ?
#
loop_
_entity_poly.entity_id
_entity_poly.type
_entity_poly.pdbx_seq_one_letter_code
_entity_poly.pdbx_strand_id
1 'polypeptide(L)'
;MRAPQIIKHGMILILSAVGLAACGGDMDDLDQYINEIKAKPGGRIEPLPEITPYEVFTYIADAQGMRSPFVPDTPQASGGSGGARPDRDRSREYLENFPLDTLGMVGTLYMGETMYGLLQTTDGLIHRVVPGNYIGQNDGRITDISESEITLVEIISDGIGGYIERDAAVGLAD
;
A
#
# COMPACT_ATOMS: atom_id res chain seq x y z
N MET A 1 -71.16 49.81 52.06
CA MET A 1 -70.48 48.44 52.31
C MET A 1 -69.52 48.08 51.21
N ARG A 2 -68.35 48.73 51.07
CA ARG A 2 -67.32 48.42 50.04
C ARG A 2 -65.89 48.16 50.59
N ALA A 3 -65.74 48.14 51.91
CA ALA A 3 -64.46 47.98 52.57
C ALA A 3 -63.81 46.59 52.46
N PRO A 4 -64.52 45.44 52.43
CA PRO A 4 -63.84 44.15 52.44
C PRO A 4 -63.15 43.75 51.12
N GLN A 5 -63.53 44.39 50.01
CA GLN A 5 -62.88 44.04 48.70
C GLN A 5 -61.53 44.70 48.55
N ILE A 6 -61.33 45.92 49.05
CA ILE A 6 -60.02 46.61 48.97
C ILE A 6 -58.92 45.86 49.78
N ILE A 7 -59.32 45.35 50.95
CA ILE A 7 -58.41 44.58 51.81
C ILE A 7 -57.94 43.26 51.12
N LYS A 8 -58.90 42.60 50.42
CA LYS A 8 -58.53 41.36 49.68
C LYS A 8 -57.57 41.65 48.51
N HIS A 9 -57.79 42.70 47.74
CA HIS A 9 -56.89 43.07 46.68
C HIS A 9 -55.49 43.52 47.17
N GLY A 10 -55.49 44.29 48.29
CA GLY A 10 -54.22 44.66 48.93
C GLY A 10 -53.41 43.46 49.41
N MET A 11 -54.08 42.47 50.01
CA MET A 11 -53.43 41.27 50.50
C MET A 11 -52.89 40.40 49.37
N ILE A 12 -53.59 40.29 48.20
CA ILE A 12 -53.10 39.57 47.01
C ILE A 12 -51.91 40.29 46.39
N LEU A 13 -51.90 41.63 46.39
CA LEU A 13 -50.77 42.37 45.83
C LEU A 13 -49.53 42.29 46.66
N ILE A 14 -49.66 42.26 48.00
CA ILE A 14 -48.54 42.04 48.90
C ILE A 14 -47.98 40.57 48.77
N LEU A 15 -48.85 39.58 48.64
CA LEU A 15 -48.46 38.21 48.50
C LEU A 15 -47.76 38.02 47.16
N SER A 16 -48.17 38.70 46.09
CA SER A 16 -47.49 38.66 44.77
C SER A 16 -46.13 39.35 44.80
N ALA A 17 -45.99 40.45 45.55
CA ALA A 17 -44.71 41.15 45.69
C ALA A 17 -43.64 40.30 46.45
N VAL A 18 -44.05 39.54 47.46
CA VAL A 18 -43.15 38.61 48.22
C VAL A 18 -42.74 37.46 47.34
N GLY A 19 -43.59 36.94 46.47
CA GLY A 19 -43.25 35.84 45.55
C GLY A 19 -42.20 36.20 44.50
N LEU A 20 -42.16 37.48 44.06
CA LEU A 20 -41.15 37.93 43.10
C LEU A 20 -39.76 38.15 43.72
N ALA A 21 -39.68 38.43 45.02
CA ALA A 21 -38.40 38.60 45.70
C ALA A 21 -37.67 37.30 45.98
N ALA A 22 -38.32 36.13 45.89
CA ALA A 22 -37.74 34.85 46.16
C ALA A 22 -36.94 34.27 44.94
N CYS A 23 -37.00 34.87 43.77
CA CYS A 23 -36.29 34.42 42.56
C CYS A 23 -34.90 35.05 42.36
N GLY A 24 -34.42 35.85 43.31
CA GLY A 24 -33.02 36.32 43.34
C GLY A 24 -32.17 35.24 43.99
N GLY A 25 -31.93 34.15 43.30
CA GLY A 25 -30.91 33.21 43.71
C GLY A 25 -29.57 33.90 43.60
N ASP A 26 -29.01 34.29 44.73
CA ASP A 26 -27.61 34.75 44.80
C ASP A 26 -26.73 33.63 44.21
N MET A 27 -25.99 33.93 43.15
CA MET A 27 -24.96 33.03 42.61
C MET A 27 -23.64 33.13 43.42
N ASP A 28 -23.74 33.57 44.64
CA ASP A 28 -22.58 33.75 45.54
C ASP A 28 -21.85 32.44 45.78
N ASP A 29 -22.56 31.33 45.83
CA ASP A 29 -21.98 30.00 45.95
C ASP A 29 -21.13 29.64 44.72
N LEU A 30 -21.56 30.02 43.54
CA LEU A 30 -20.84 29.76 42.28
C LEU A 30 -19.60 30.66 42.19
N ASP A 31 -19.75 31.94 42.55
CA ASP A 31 -18.64 32.88 42.59
C ASP A 31 -17.61 32.47 43.63
N GLN A 32 -18.05 31.99 44.79
CA GLN A 32 -17.16 31.44 45.82
C GLN A 32 -16.42 30.21 45.29
N TYR A 33 -17.09 29.26 44.64
CA TYR A 33 -16.46 28.08 44.05
C TYR A 33 -15.45 28.47 42.98
N ILE A 34 -15.78 29.37 42.08
CA ILE A 34 -14.88 29.86 41.04
C ILE A 34 -13.63 30.49 41.64
N ASN A 35 -13.79 31.31 42.68
CA ASN A 35 -12.68 31.95 43.38
C ASN A 35 -11.81 30.91 44.10
N GLU A 36 -12.41 29.89 44.70
CA GLU A 36 -11.69 28.79 45.33
C GLU A 36 -10.84 28.02 44.34
N ILE A 37 -11.43 27.68 43.18
CA ILE A 37 -10.70 26.95 42.11
C ILE A 37 -9.57 27.81 41.53
N LYS A 38 -9.83 29.14 41.33
CA LYS A 38 -8.79 30.07 40.87
C LYS A 38 -7.66 30.28 41.88
N ALA A 39 -7.98 30.20 43.17
CA ALA A 39 -7.00 30.35 44.23
C ALA A 39 -6.15 29.08 44.46
N LYS A 40 -6.58 27.93 43.97
CA LYS A 40 -5.77 26.72 44.01
C LYS A 40 -4.52 26.92 43.17
N PRO A 41 -3.33 26.77 43.78
CA PRO A 41 -2.10 26.87 42.98
C PRO A 41 -2.13 25.87 41.87
N GLY A 42 -1.98 26.35 40.64
CA GLY A 42 -1.83 25.48 39.48
C GLY A 42 -0.76 24.42 39.73
N GLY A 43 -1.02 23.19 39.33
CA GLY A 43 -0.06 22.13 39.46
C GLY A 43 1.31 22.56 38.88
N ARG A 44 2.38 22.12 39.49
CA ARG A 44 3.73 22.38 39.02
C ARG A 44 3.84 21.79 37.60
N ILE A 45 3.93 22.66 36.61
CA ILE A 45 4.22 22.24 35.22
C ILE A 45 5.67 21.79 35.24
N GLU A 46 5.90 20.52 34.93
CA GLU A 46 7.26 20.02 34.74
C GLU A 46 7.90 20.78 33.58
N PRO A 47 9.14 21.28 33.76
CA PRO A 47 9.85 21.91 32.65
C PRO A 47 10.00 20.91 31.53
N LEU A 48 9.82 21.39 30.30
CA LEU A 48 10.07 20.58 29.12
C LEU A 48 11.47 20.01 29.16
N PRO A 49 11.69 18.73 28.83
CA PRO A 49 12.99 18.15 28.71
C PRO A 49 13.84 18.98 27.74
N GLU A 50 15.09 19.20 28.10
CA GLU A 50 16.04 19.90 27.23
C GLU A 50 16.14 19.09 25.90
N ILE A 51 15.84 19.76 24.81
CA ILE A 51 16.01 19.17 23.47
C ILE A 51 17.52 19.15 23.21
N THR A 52 18.13 17.99 23.40
CA THR A 52 19.50 17.78 22.91
C THR A 52 19.47 17.76 21.38
N PRO A 53 20.16 18.68 20.70
CA PRO A 53 20.27 18.60 19.25
C PRO A 53 20.95 17.27 18.92
N TYR A 54 20.23 16.41 18.17
CA TYR A 54 20.85 15.20 17.64
C TYR A 54 21.80 15.56 16.51
N GLU A 55 22.90 14.86 16.42
CA GLU A 55 23.80 15.00 15.29
C GLU A 55 23.08 14.53 14.03
N VAL A 56 22.93 15.44 13.06
CA VAL A 56 22.34 15.09 11.77
C VAL A 56 23.34 14.18 11.05
N PHE A 57 23.01 12.90 10.97
CA PHE A 57 23.81 11.98 10.18
C PHE A 57 23.72 12.36 8.70
N THR A 58 24.82 12.84 8.16
CA THR A 58 24.93 13.07 6.71
C THR A 58 25.49 11.81 6.06
N TYR A 59 24.69 11.19 5.22
CA TYR A 59 25.13 10.02 4.46
C TYR A 59 26.11 10.47 3.37
N ILE A 60 27.37 10.15 3.55
CA ILE A 60 28.46 10.49 2.62
C ILE A 60 28.81 9.25 1.81
N ALA A 61 27.88 8.83 0.94
CA ALA A 61 28.09 7.67 0.08
C ALA A 61 29.30 7.83 -0.85
N ASP A 62 29.43 9.03 -1.42
CA ASP A 62 30.47 9.33 -2.41
C ASP A 62 31.88 9.33 -1.82
N ALA A 63 32.01 9.76 -0.54
CA ALA A 63 33.30 9.80 0.14
C ALA A 63 33.84 8.41 0.54
N GLN A 64 32.97 7.41 0.63
CA GLN A 64 33.31 6.04 1.02
C GLN A 64 33.19 5.05 -0.15
N GLY A 65 32.91 5.52 -1.36
CA GLY A 65 32.70 4.67 -2.53
C GLY A 65 31.47 3.72 -2.38
N MET A 66 30.62 4.01 -1.41
CA MET A 66 29.38 3.25 -1.20
C MET A 66 28.29 3.79 -2.13
N ARG A 67 27.59 2.88 -2.74
CA ARG A 67 26.50 3.18 -3.65
C ARG A 67 25.28 3.66 -2.88
N SER A 68 24.64 4.71 -3.38
CA SER A 68 23.37 5.18 -2.84
C SER A 68 22.27 4.13 -3.05
N PRO A 69 21.53 3.72 -2.01
CA PRO A 69 20.43 2.78 -2.15
C PRO A 69 19.24 3.34 -2.94
N PHE A 70 19.22 4.65 -3.22
CA PHE A 70 18.17 5.32 -3.99
C PHE A 70 18.51 5.54 -5.46
N VAL A 71 19.74 5.18 -5.85
CA VAL A 71 20.10 5.14 -7.27
C VAL A 71 19.75 3.75 -7.76
N PRO A 72 18.80 3.62 -8.71
CA PRO A 72 18.47 2.34 -9.28
C PRO A 72 19.74 1.67 -9.81
N ASP A 73 19.84 0.35 -9.61
CA ASP A 73 20.80 -0.45 -10.38
C ASP A 73 20.38 -0.36 -11.84
N THR A 74 20.78 0.73 -12.49
CA THR A 74 20.89 0.65 -13.93
C THR A 74 22.07 -0.32 -14.15
N PRO A 75 21.85 -1.54 -14.61
CA PRO A 75 22.94 -2.28 -15.19
C PRO A 75 23.52 -1.29 -16.21
N GLN A 76 24.71 -0.77 -15.93
CA GLN A 76 25.42 -0.07 -16.97
C GLN A 76 25.33 -1.06 -18.13
N ALA A 77 24.55 -0.68 -19.13
CA ALA A 77 24.62 -1.33 -20.41
C ALA A 77 26.08 -1.15 -20.79
N SER A 78 26.91 -2.06 -20.27
CA SER A 78 28.23 -2.32 -20.80
C SER A 78 27.90 -2.51 -22.25
N GLY A 79 28.27 -1.52 -23.08
CA GLY A 79 27.93 -1.43 -24.49
C GLY A 79 28.42 -2.66 -25.26
N GLY A 80 27.84 -3.78 -24.94
CA GLY A 80 27.79 -4.97 -25.72
C GLY A 80 26.61 -4.79 -26.66
N SER A 81 26.91 -4.55 -27.91
CA SER A 81 26.01 -4.69 -29.05
C SER A 81 25.46 -6.12 -29.09
N GLY A 82 24.49 -6.43 -28.24
CA GLY A 82 23.90 -7.76 -28.04
C GLY A 82 22.83 -7.75 -26.93
N GLY A 83 22.29 -6.56 -26.58
CA GLY A 83 21.18 -6.51 -25.65
C GLY A 83 20.02 -7.31 -26.19
N ALA A 84 19.48 -8.20 -25.34
CA ALA A 84 18.27 -8.93 -25.63
C ALA A 84 17.24 -7.98 -26.24
N ARG A 85 16.77 -8.30 -27.42
CA ARG A 85 15.68 -7.57 -28.07
C ARG A 85 14.67 -8.57 -28.59
N PRO A 86 13.38 -8.27 -28.39
CA PRO A 86 12.35 -9.06 -29.03
C PRO A 86 12.54 -9.08 -30.55
N ASP A 87 12.54 -10.26 -31.13
CA ASP A 87 12.56 -10.40 -32.58
C ASP A 87 11.16 -10.13 -33.13
N ARG A 88 10.99 -8.95 -33.70
CA ARG A 88 9.69 -8.50 -34.26
C ARG A 88 9.44 -9.03 -35.67
N ASP A 89 10.43 -9.59 -36.32
CA ASP A 89 10.32 -10.10 -37.69
C ASP A 89 9.86 -11.57 -37.74
N ARG A 90 9.83 -12.26 -36.60
CA ARG A 90 9.31 -13.63 -36.50
C ARG A 90 7.79 -13.66 -36.39
N SER A 91 7.20 -14.71 -36.88
CA SER A 91 5.78 -15.00 -36.66
C SER A 91 5.56 -15.42 -35.20
N ARG A 92 4.58 -14.82 -34.52
CA ARG A 92 4.25 -15.18 -33.15
C ARG A 92 3.60 -16.56 -33.09
N GLU A 93 3.97 -17.33 -32.09
CA GLU A 93 3.34 -18.60 -31.78
C GLU A 93 2.04 -18.41 -30.99
N TYR A 94 1.15 -19.42 -31.03
CA TYR A 94 -0.17 -19.32 -30.39
C TYR A 94 -0.08 -19.06 -28.89
N LEU A 95 0.86 -19.71 -28.19
CA LEU A 95 1.03 -19.60 -26.74
C LEU A 95 1.58 -18.23 -26.27
N GLU A 96 2.06 -17.41 -27.17
CA GLU A 96 2.46 -16.03 -26.87
C GLU A 96 1.28 -15.07 -26.70
N ASN A 97 0.04 -15.50 -26.99
CA ASN A 97 -1.14 -14.70 -26.75
C ASN A 97 -1.60 -14.77 -25.27
N PHE A 98 -1.08 -15.71 -24.51
CA PHE A 98 -1.44 -15.94 -23.12
C PHE A 98 -0.37 -15.41 -22.19
N PRO A 99 -0.73 -14.75 -21.07
CA PRO A 99 0.22 -14.44 -20.00
C PRO A 99 0.84 -15.73 -19.44
N LEU A 100 2.11 -15.69 -19.09
CA LEU A 100 2.84 -16.88 -18.61
C LEU A 100 2.22 -17.51 -17.36
N ASP A 101 1.69 -16.69 -16.46
CA ASP A 101 1.02 -17.09 -15.22
C ASP A 101 -0.33 -17.79 -15.44
N THR A 102 -0.87 -17.73 -16.64
CA THR A 102 -2.12 -18.42 -17.02
C THR A 102 -1.88 -19.74 -17.73
N LEU A 103 -0.64 -20.07 -18.02
CA LEU A 103 -0.23 -21.33 -18.63
C LEU A 103 0.15 -22.32 -17.53
N GLY A 104 -0.43 -23.50 -17.51
CA GLY A 104 -0.11 -24.57 -16.58
C GLY A 104 0.57 -25.75 -17.29
N MET A 105 1.69 -26.21 -16.75
CA MET A 105 2.24 -27.46 -17.20
C MET A 105 1.38 -28.61 -16.66
N VAL A 106 0.94 -29.53 -17.53
CA VAL A 106 0.11 -30.68 -17.14
C VAL A 106 0.85 -32.02 -17.29
N GLY A 107 2.07 -32.00 -17.78
CA GLY A 107 2.91 -33.17 -17.88
C GLY A 107 3.90 -33.10 -19.02
N THR A 108 4.53 -34.24 -19.28
CA THR A 108 5.46 -34.45 -20.39
C THR A 108 5.04 -35.62 -21.27
N LEU A 109 5.49 -35.61 -22.50
CA LEU A 109 5.23 -36.68 -23.47
C LEU A 109 6.53 -37.04 -24.21
N TYR A 110 6.85 -38.28 -24.20
CA TYR A 110 7.97 -38.80 -25.00
C TYR A 110 7.49 -39.31 -26.35
N MET A 111 8.10 -38.82 -27.41
CA MET A 111 7.89 -39.35 -28.77
C MET A 111 9.23 -39.64 -29.40
N GLY A 112 9.59 -40.93 -29.45
CA GLY A 112 10.95 -41.33 -29.80
C GLY A 112 11.97 -40.87 -28.74
N GLU A 113 12.96 -40.14 -29.16
CA GLU A 113 14.00 -39.57 -28.26
C GLU A 113 13.68 -38.13 -27.81
N THR A 114 12.56 -37.55 -28.28
CA THR A 114 12.23 -36.18 -27.97
C THR A 114 11.21 -36.10 -26.84
N MET A 115 11.53 -35.30 -25.82
CA MET A 115 10.62 -34.95 -24.74
C MET A 115 9.86 -33.65 -25.10
N TYR A 116 8.54 -33.68 -24.97
CA TYR A 116 7.66 -32.58 -25.17
C TYR A 116 7.08 -32.17 -23.82
N GLY A 117 7.01 -30.88 -23.54
CA GLY A 117 6.18 -30.32 -22.48
C GLY A 117 4.73 -30.20 -22.94
N LEU A 118 3.80 -30.45 -22.03
CA LEU A 118 2.37 -30.27 -22.25
C LEU A 118 1.90 -29.06 -21.44
N LEU A 119 1.51 -27.99 -22.13
CA LEU A 119 1.00 -26.76 -21.53
C LEU A 119 -0.50 -26.65 -21.78
N GLN A 120 -1.25 -26.44 -20.71
CA GLN A 120 -2.66 -26.15 -20.76
C GLN A 120 -2.90 -24.65 -20.71
N THR A 121 -3.74 -24.16 -21.60
CA THR A 121 -4.21 -22.79 -21.68
C THR A 121 -5.51 -22.63 -20.91
N THR A 122 -5.93 -21.39 -20.63
CA THR A 122 -7.15 -21.05 -19.87
C THR A 122 -8.44 -21.54 -20.55
N ASP A 123 -8.41 -21.77 -21.85
CA ASP A 123 -9.52 -22.37 -22.63
C ASP A 123 -9.56 -23.90 -22.52
N GLY A 124 -8.65 -24.51 -21.75
CA GLY A 124 -8.58 -25.94 -21.51
C GLY A 124 -7.87 -26.76 -22.60
N LEU A 125 -7.33 -26.11 -23.63
CA LEU A 125 -6.57 -26.78 -24.68
C LEU A 125 -5.16 -27.13 -24.20
N ILE A 126 -4.68 -28.30 -24.64
CA ILE A 126 -3.32 -28.75 -24.32
C ILE A 126 -2.45 -28.63 -25.58
N HIS A 127 -1.34 -27.94 -25.43
CA HIS A 127 -0.37 -27.71 -26.49
C HIS A 127 0.96 -28.40 -26.17
N ARG A 128 1.56 -28.99 -27.18
CA ARG A 128 2.90 -29.58 -27.07
C ARG A 128 3.94 -28.52 -27.38
N VAL A 129 4.95 -28.45 -26.54
CA VAL A 129 6.07 -27.54 -26.71
C VAL A 129 7.41 -28.26 -26.63
N VAL A 130 8.42 -27.70 -27.24
CA VAL A 130 9.80 -28.17 -27.22
C VAL A 130 10.76 -27.00 -26.90
N PRO A 131 12.00 -27.28 -26.48
CA PRO A 131 12.98 -26.21 -26.36
C PRO A 131 13.13 -25.44 -27.68
N GLY A 132 13.15 -24.10 -27.56
CA GLY A 132 13.15 -23.17 -28.69
C GLY A 132 11.80 -22.62 -29.10
N ASN A 133 10.67 -23.20 -28.65
CA ASN A 133 9.35 -22.59 -28.83
C ASN A 133 9.21 -21.33 -27.94
N TYR A 134 8.25 -20.47 -28.34
CA TYR A 134 7.96 -19.23 -27.61
C TYR A 134 6.60 -19.30 -26.91
N ILE A 135 6.58 -18.88 -25.65
CA ILE A 135 5.38 -18.85 -24.81
C ILE A 135 5.33 -17.55 -24.00
N GLY A 136 4.15 -17.16 -23.58
CA GLY A 136 4.00 -15.94 -22.78
C GLY A 136 4.08 -14.65 -23.60
N GLN A 137 3.54 -13.57 -23.05
CA GLN A 137 3.44 -12.27 -23.74
C GLN A 137 4.77 -11.52 -23.86
N ASN A 138 5.79 -11.95 -23.11
CA ASN A 138 7.10 -11.31 -23.00
C ASN A 138 8.18 -12.01 -23.84
N ASP A 139 7.83 -12.55 -25.00
CA ASP A 139 8.75 -13.25 -25.89
C ASP A 139 9.57 -14.37 -25.17
N GLY A 140 8.90 -15.11 -24.27
CA GLY A 140 9.50 -16.15 -23.47
C GLY A 140 9.94 -17.35 -24.29
N ARG A 141 11.24 -17.55 -24.46
CA ARG A 141 11.78 -18.69 -25.22
C ARG A 141 12.11 -19.84 -24.28
N ILE A 142 11.53 -21.02 -24.54
CA ILE A 142 11.80 -22.24 -23.77
C ILE A 142 13.26 -22.65 -23.98
N THR A 143 13.99 -22.81 -22.87
CA THR A 143 15.38 -23.25 -22.84
C THR A 143 15.52 -24.73 -22.53
N ASP A 144 14.71 -25.23 -21.58
CA ASP A 144 14.75 -26.64 -21.19
C ASP A 144 13.38 -27.13 -20.71
N ILE A 145 13.17 -28.44 -20.76
CA ILE A 145 11.96 -29.10 -20.29
C ILE A 145 12.36 -30.28 -19.41
N SER A 146 11.88 -30.28 -18.17
CA SER A 146 12.03 -31.37 -17.22
C SER A 146 10.66 -32.04 -16.95
N GLU A 147 10.64 -33.08 -16.13
CA GLU A 147 9.39 -33.75 -15.74
C GLU A 147 8.50 -32.89 -14.84
N SER A 148 9.08 -31.89 -14.14
CA SER A 148 8.40 -31.08 -13.14
C SER A 148 8.21 -29.62 -13.56
N GLU A 149 8.99 -29.12 -14.52
CA GLU A 149 8.93 -27.71 -14.93
C GLU A 149 9.46 -27.50 -16.36
N ILE A 150 9.01 -26.42 -16.95
CA ILE A 150 9.51 -25.89 -18.20
C ILE A 150 10.22 -24.57 -17.90
N THR A 151 11.53 -24.51 -18.15
CA THR A 151 12.32 -23.30 -17.98
C THR A 151 12.39 -22.49 -19.26
N LEU A 152 12.38 -21.18 -19.12
CA LEU A 152 12.39 -20.25 -20.25
C LEU A 152 13.09 -18.95 -19.89
N VAL A 153 13.46 -18.19 -20.89
CA VAL A 153 14.00 -16.84 -20.76
C VAL A 153 13.03 -15.86 -21.40
N GLU A 154 12.50 -14.92 -20.62
CA GLU A 154 11.65 -13.84 -21.09
C GLU A 154 12.48 -12.59 -21.40
N ILE A 155 11.99 -11.79 -22.35
CA ILE A 155 12.55 -10.47 -22.67
C ILE A 155 11.57 -9.42 -22.18
N ILE A 156 11.93 -8.72 -21.11
CA ILE A 156 11.09 -7.69 -20.50
C ILE A 156 11.70 -6.31 -20.69
N SER A 157 10.84 -5.27 -20.79
CA SER A 157 11.31 -3.88 -20.85
C SER A 157 11.94 -3.46 -19.52
N ASP A 158 13.06 -2.77 -19.57
CA ASP A 158 13.74 -2.19 -18.42
C ASP A 158 13.11 -0.86 -17.94
N GLY A 159 12.06 -0.37 -18.64
CA GLY A 159 11.38 0.87 -18.33
C GLY A 159 12.06 2.14 -18.82
N ILE A 160 13.27 2.07 -19.34
CA ILE A 160 14.07 3.22 -19.85
C ILE A 160 14.35 3.11 -21.35
N GLY A 161 13.65 2.20 -22.04
CA GLY A 161 13.73 2.01 -23.49
C GLY A 161 14.66 0.88 -23.93
N GLY A 162 15.21 0.11 -23.00
CA GLY A 162 15.97 -1.12 -23.22
C GLY A 162 15.15 -2.37 -22.87
N TYR A 163 15.82 -3.51 -22.98
CA TYR A 163 15.27 -4.82 -22.63
C TYR A 163 16.28 -5.62 -21.80
N ILE A 164 15.77 -6.42 -20.89
CA ILE A 164 16.55 -7.34 -20.07
C ILE A 164 15.99 -8.75 -20.19
N GLU A 165 16.86 -9.75 -20.10
CA GLU A 165 16.47 -11.14 -19.98
C GLU A 165 16.14 -11.48 -18.54
N ARG A 166 15.09 -12.27 -18.36
CA ARG A 166 14.65 -12.78 -17.08
C ARG A 166 14.37 -14.28 -17.18
N ASP A 167 15.01 -15.06 -16.32
CA ASP A 167 14.67 -16.47 -16.18
C ASP A 167 13.29 -16.63 -15.55
N ALA A 168 12.51 -17.54 -16.10
CA ALA A 168 11.17 -17.88 -15.64
C ALA A 168 10.96 -19.40 -15.78
N ALA A 169 9.97 -19.93 -15.07
CA ALA A 169 9.60 -21.34 -15.18
C ALA A 169 8.08 -21.52 -15.05
N VAL A 170 7.56 -22.55 -15.71
CA VAL A 170 6.19 -23.01 -15.55
C VAL A 170 6.24 -24.40 -14.92
N GLY A 171 5.82 -24.48 -13.67
CA GLY A 171 5.79 -25.74 -12.91
C GLY A 171 4.59 -26.62 -13.28
N LEU A 172 4.73 -27.92 -12.96
CA LEU A 172 3.64 -28.88 -13.07
C LEU A 172 2.47 -28.45 -12.17
N ALA A 173 1.28 -28.38 -12.74
CA ALA A 173 0.07 -28.10 -11.97
C ALA A 173 -0.27 -29.28 -11.07
N ASP A 174 -0.57 -28.98 -9.78
CA ASP A 174 -1.02 -29.96 -8.78
C ASP A 174 -2.45 -30.49 -9.05
#